data_417987f0eac22e85a3696d316c7a0e00
#
_entry.id   417987f0eac22e85a3696d316c7a0e00
#
_cell.length_a   1.000
_cell.length_b   1.000
_cell.length_c   1.000
_cell.angle_alpha   90.00
_cell.angle_beta   90.00
_cell.angle_gamma   90.00
#
_symmetry.space_group_name_H-M   'P 1'
#
loop_
_entity.id
_entity.type
_entity.pdbx_description
1 polymer ?
#
loop_
_entity_poly.entity_id
_entity_poly.type
_entity_poly.pdbx_seq_one_letter_code
_entity_poly.pdbx_strand_id
1 'polypeptide(L)'
;MAIELPAVRILIVDDDRAICDYMQTLLERDGYQVKTLVDPSAVEEEVRTGGYHLIILDLMMPKLDGIEVLKRIRKVDSDIAVVIFTGFPNLESAVQSMKLDAVDYIKKPFNVDEFREVLARVMRKKGLARTPEEQLHRVIGDTIRNLRKDKDLTLKQMARRTGLSVSLLSQIERAESSASISSLYKIAVALESRIQDLFGQY
;
A
#
# COMPACT_ATOMS: atom_id res chain seq x y z
N MET A 1 -5.79 0.35 20.64
CA MET A 1 -6.14 1.21 19.51
C MET A 1 -5.32 0.72 18.33
N ALA A 2 -5.92 -0.02 17.40
CA ALA A 2 -5.24 -0.44 16.19
C ALA A 2 -4.82 0.81 15.43
N ILE A 3 -3.54 0.93 15.08
CA ILE A 3 -3.09 1.98 14.17
C ILE A 3 -3.55 1.52 12.79
N GLU A 4 -4.75 1.95 12.39
CA GLU A 4 -5.19 1.83 11.02
C GLU A 4 -4.17 2.56 10.15
N LEU A 5 -3.57 1.84 9.20
CA LEU A 5 -2.84 2.50 8.13
C LEU A 5 -3.82 3.46 7.46
N PRO A 6 -3.39 4.66 7.08
CA PRO A 6 -4.24 5.51 6.26
C PRO A 6 -4.67 4.70 5.05
N ALA A 7 -5.98 4.61 4.83
CA ALA A 7 -6.53 3.83 3.73
C ALA A 7 -5.89 4.32 2.42
N VAL A 8 -5.40 3.39 1.60
CA VAL A 8 -4.79 3.74 0.32
C VAL A 8 -5.87 4.35 -0.57
N ARG A 9 -5.63 5.57 -1.05
CA ARG A 9 -6.55 6.32 -1.89
C ARG A 9 -6.18 6.13 -3.36
N ILE A 10 -7.16 5.69 -4.16
CA ILE A 10 -7.01 5.40 -5.59
C ILE A 10 -7.92 6.33 -6.37
N LEU A 11 -7.39 6.97 -7.41
CA LEU A 11 -8.18 7.70 -8.40
C LEU A 11 -8.28 6.86 -9.67
N ILE A 12 -9.49 6.65 -10.18
CA ILE A 12 -9.74 6.04 -11.49
C ILE A 12 -10.12 7.16 -12.46
N VAL A 13 -9.40 7.25 -13.57
CA VAL A 13 -9.66 8.22 -14.65
C VAL A 13 -10.00 7.44 -15.91
N ASP A 14 -11.29 7.42 -16.26
CA ASP A 14 -11.83 6.66 -17.39
C ASP A 14 -13.16 7.29 -17.80
N ASP A 15 -13.39 7.52 -19.08
CA ASP A 15 -14.62 8.14 -19.58
C ASP A 15 -15.83 7.18 -19.57
N ASP A 16 -15.59 5.88 -19.48
CA ASP A 16 -16.63 4.86 -19.33
C ASP A 16 -17.07 4.73 -17.87
N ARG A 17 -18.28 5.27 -17.58
CA ARG A 17 -18.87 5.23 -16.26
C ARG A 17 -19.10 3.79 -15.76
N ALA A 18 -19.45 2.85 -16.64
CA ALA A 18 -19.70 1.47 -16.23
C ALA A 18 -18.38 0.79 -15.79
N ILE A 19 -17.28 1.08 -16.44
CA ILE A 19 -15.94 0.63 -16.02
C ILE A 19 -15.57 1.29 -14.68
N CYS A 20 -15.78 2.60 -14.54
CA CYS A 20 -15.55 3.30 -13.28
C CYS A 20 -16.31 2.66 -12.11
N ASP A 21 -17.62 2.43 -12.25
CA ASP A 21 -18.48 1.87 -11.20
C ASP A 21 -18.06 0.42 -10.85
N TYR A 22 -17.72 -0.38 -11.86
CA TYR A 22 -17.23 -1.74 -11.65
C TYR A 22 -15.90 -1.77 -10.88
N MET A 23 -14.93 -0.97 -11.33
CA MET A 23 -13.60 -0.90 -10.71
C MET A 23 -13.67 -0.32 -9.30
N GLN A 24 -14.51 0.69 -9.08
CA GLN A 24 -14.75 1.24 -7.76
C GLN A 24 -15.29 0.16 -6.81
N THR A 25 -16.33 -0.55 -7.22
CA THR A 25 -16.91 -1.64 -6.41
C THR A 25 -15.90 -2.73 -6.08
N LEU A 26 -15.06 -3.11 -7.07
CA LEU A 26 -14.02 -4.11 -6.89
C LEU A 26 -12.99 -3.67 -5.86
N LEU A 27 -12.45 -2.47 -6.01
CA LEU A 27 -11.37 -1.96 -5.17
C LEU A 27 -11.84 -1.58 -3.77
N GLU A 28 -13.06 -1.07 -3.61
CA GLU A 28 -13.64 -0.80 -2.29
C GLU A 28 -13.86 -2.09 -1.49
N ARG A 29 -14.23 -3.20 -2.15
CA ARG A 29 -14.28 -4.53 -1.51
C ARG A 29 -12.91 -5.02 -1.04
N ASP A 30 -11.85 -4.62 -1.73
CA ASP A 30 -10.47 -4.94 -1.37
C ASP A 30 -9.90 -3.96 -0.31
N GLY A 31 -10.73 -3.02 0.21
CA GLY A 31 -10.39 -2.13 1.32
C GLY A 31 -9.73 -0.80 0.92
N TYR A 32 -9.73 -0.45 -0.36
CA TYR A 32 -9.22 0.83 -0.84
C TYR A 32 -10.27 1.94 -0.76
N GLN A 33 -9.84 3.18 -0.61
CA GLN A 33 -10.69 4.35 -0.82
C GLN A 33 -10.60 4.76 -2.29
N VAL A 34 -11.71 4.75 -3.00
CA VAL A 34 -11.72 4.96 -4.45
C VAL A 34 -12.54 6.18 -4.81
N LYS A 35 -12.01 6.99 -5.72
CA LYS A 35 -12.76 8.03 -6.42
C LYS A 35 -12.64 7.82 -7.92
N THR A 36 -13.70 8.12 -8.65
CA THR A 36 -13.75 8.03 -10.11
C THR A 36 -13.83 9.41 -10.71
N LEU A 37 -13.20 9.61 -11.85
CA LEU A 37 -13.18 10.84 -12.62
C LEU A 37 -13.46 10.50 -14.10
N VAL A 38 -14.67 10.81 -14.56
CA VAL A 38 -15.10 10.58 -15.96
C VAL A 38 -14.72 11.72 -16.89
N ASP A 39 -14.45 12.90 -16.37
CA ASP A 39 -13.96 14.03 -17.16
C ASP A 39 -12.47 14.28 -16.89
N PRO A 40 -11.57 13.87 -17.81
CA PRO A 40 -10.14 14.00 -17.61
C PRO A 40 -9.64 15.44 -17.51
N SER A 41 -10.45 16.44 -17.91
CA SER A 41 -10.06 17.85 -17.82
C SER A 41 -9.85 18.34 -16.39
N ALA A 42 -10.50 17.70 -15.40
CA ALA A 42 -10.40 18.04 -13.98
C ALA A 42 -9.24 17.34 -13.25
N VAL A 43 -8.43 16.52 -13.95
CA VAL A 43 -7.41 15.67 -13.32
C VAL A 43 -6.37 16.47 -12.52
N GLU A 44 -5.92 17.62 -13.01
CA GLU A 44 -4.89 18.42 -12.33
C GLU A 44 -5.37 18.91 -10.95
N GLU A 45 -6.59 19.43 -10.90
CA GLU A 45 -7.16 19.91 -9.64
C GLU A 45 -7.47 18.75 -8.68
N GLU A 46 -7.97 17.65 -9.22
CA GLU A 46 -8.28 16.46 -8.44
C GLU A 46 -7.01 15.85 -7.81
N VAL A 47 -5.92 15.74 -8.58
CA VAL A 47 -4.64 15.22 -8.07
C VAL A 47 -4.04 16.17 -7.02
N ARG A 48 -4.12 17.49 -7.26
CA ARG A 48 -3.59 18.50 -6.33
C ARG A 48 -4.25 18.45 -4.96
N THR A 49 -5.56 18.24 -4.91
CA THR A 49 -6.35 18.33 -3.68
C THR A 49 -6.67 16.99 -3.06
N GLY A 50 -6.60 15.91 -3.84
CA GLY A 50 -7.16 14.62 -3.47
C GLY A 50 -6.28 13.75 -2.57
N GLY A 51 -4.95 13.93 -2.54
CA GLY A 51 -4.02 13.12 -1.76
C GLY A 51 -4.06 11.63 -2.13
N TYR A 52 -4.08 11.33 -3.42
CA TYR A 52 -4.09 9.97 -3.95
C TYR A 52 -2.70 9.34 -3.89
N HIS A 53 -2.67 8.03 -3.74
CA HIS A 53 -1.45 7.23 -3.73
C HIS A 53 -1.23 6.50 -5.06
N LEU A 54 -2.31 6.21 -5.76
CA LEU A 54 -2.33 5.52 -7.06
C LEU A 54 -3.39 6.13 -7.96
N ILE A 55 -3.07 6.23 -9.25
CA ILE A 55 -4.02 6.55 -10.31
C ILE A 55 -4.10 5.38 -11.28
N ILE A 56 -5.31 4.96 -11.63
CA ILE A 56 -5.60 4.04 -12.72
C ILE A 56 -6.13 4.88 -13.87
N LEU A 57 -5.42 4.90 -15.00
CA LEU A 57 -5.67 5.84 -16.10
C LEU A 57 -5.96 5.11 -17.40
N ASP A 58 -7.12 5.37 -18.00
CA ASP A 58 -7.34 5.00 -19.40
C ASP A 58 -6.60 5.97 -20.34
N LEU A 59 -6.08 5.41 -21.44
CA LEU A 59 -5.44 6.21 -22.49
C LEU A 59 -6.43 6.66 -23.58
N MET A 60 -7.50 5.90 -23.78
CA MET A 60 -8.41 6.12 -24.91
C MET A 60 -9.68 6.83 -24.47
N MET A 61 -9.56 8.12 -24.24
CA MET A 61 -10.69 8.98 -23.86
C MET A 61 -10.99 10.02 -24.97
N PRO A 62 -12.27 10.26 -25.31
CA PRO A 62 -12.63 11.07 -26.47
C PRO A 62 -12.29 12.56 -26.36
N LYS A 63 -12.19 13.11 -25.14
CA LYS A 63 -11.97 14.54 -24.92
C LYS A 63 -10.50 14.93 -24.81
N LEU A 64 -9.69 14.03 -24.26
CA LEU A 64 -8.29 14.29 -23.97
C LEU A 64 -7.51 12.98 -24.04
N ASP A 65 -6.42 12.98 -24.80
CA ASP A 65 -5.50 11.83 -24.87
C ASP A 65 -4.93 11.50 -23.48
N GLY A 66 -5.03 10.25 -23.07
CA GLY A 66 -4.55 9.79 -21.76
C GLY A 66 -3.05 10.01 -21.55
N ILE A 67 -2.23 10.04 -22.62
CA ILE A 67 -0.82 10.44 -22.52
C ILE A 67 -0.69 11.91 -22.10
N GLU A 68 -1.55 12.77 -22.61
CA GLU A 68 -1.57 14.17 -22.19
C GLU A 68 -2.06 14.32 -20.75
N VAL A 69 -3.06 13.51 -20.35
CA VAL A 69 -3.50 13.42 -18.94
C VAL A 69 -2.35 13.00 -18.05
N LEU A 70 -1.58 11.97 -18.43
CA LEU A 70 -0.41 11.50 -17.69
C LEU A 70 0.64 12.62 -17.54
N LYS A 71 0.93 13.38 -18.59
CA LYS A 71 1.83 14.53 -18.51
C LYS A 71 1.36 15.59 -17.53
N ARG A 72 0.06 15.86 -17.48
CA ARG A 72 -0.55 16.79 -16.52
C ARG A 72 -0.44 16.30 -15.09
N ILE A 73 -0.70 15.00 -14.86
CA ILE A 73 -0.49 14.38 -13.56
C ILE A 73 0.96 14.57 -13.11
N ARG A 74 1.94 14.29 -13.98
CA ARG A 74 3.37 14.42 -13.67
C ARG A 74 3.82 15.84 -13.36
N LYS A 75 3.15 16.86 -13.89
CA LYS A 75 3.40 18.27 -13.54
C LYS A 75 2.93 18.61 -12.12
N VAL A 76 1.88 17.96 -11.65
CA VAL A 76 1.32 18.18 -10.31
C VAL A 76 2.03 17.32 -9.26
N ASP A 77 2.24 16.04 -9.58
CA ASP A 77 2.90 15.06 -8.71
C ASP A 77 3.74 14.09 -9.56
N SER A 78 5.07 14.20 -9.42
CA SER A 78 6.02 13.34 -10.13
C SER A 78 6.08 11.93 -9.53
N ASP A 79 5.72 11.76 -8.26
CA ASP A 79 5.94 10.54 -7.51
C ASP A 79 4.72 9.64 -7.39
N ILE A 80 3.52 10.16 -7.68
CA ILE A 80 2.29 9.37 -7.61
C ILE A 80 2.39 8.15 -8.53
N ALA A 81 1.96 6.99 -8.04
CA ALA A 81 1.91 5.79 -8.88
C ALA A 81 0.82 5.96 -9.95
N VAL A 82 1.16 5.66 -11.22
CA VAL A 82 0.18 5.62 -12.31
C VAL A 82 0.25 4.27 -12.99
N VAL A 83 -0.88 3.56 -13.05
CA VAL A 83 -1.08 2.33 -13.81
C VAL A 83 -1.96 2.64 -15.00
N ILE A 84 -1.47 2.30 -16.17
CA ILE A 84 -2.25 2.45 -17.42
C ILE A 84 -3.22 1.28 -17.55
N PHE A 85 -4.46 1.59 -17.92
CA PHE A 85 -5.53 0.60 -18.04
C PHE A 85 -6.36 0.88 -19.30
N THR A 86 -6.03 0.21 -20.42
CA THR A 86 -6.60 0.57 -21.72
C THR A 86 -7.06 -0.63 -22.56
N GLY A 87 -8.12 -0.41 -23.35
CA GLY A 87 -8.66 -1.39 -24.29
C GLY A 87 -7.87 -1.51 -25.60
N PHE A 88 -7.02 -0.53 -25.92
CA PHE A 88 -6.27 -0.48 -27.18
C PHE A 88 -4.76 -0.38 -26.95
N PRO A 89 -4.14 -1.44 -26.41
CA PRO A 89 -2.72 -1.43 -26.17
C PRO A 89 -1.96 -1.38 -27.50
N ASN A 90 -1.04 -0.43 -27.60
CA ASN A 90 -0.07 -0.40 -28.71
C ASN A 90 1.33 -0.10 -28.15
N LEU A 91 2.35 -0.44 -28.94
CA LEU A 91 3.75 -0.32 -28.50
C LEU A 91 4.13 1.14 -28.24
N GLU A 92 3.62 2.06 -29.05
CA GLU A 92 3.94 3.47 -28.94
C GLU A 92 3.40 4.09 -27.62
N SER A 93 2.12 3.86 -27.31
CA SER A 93 1.52 4.32 -26.05
C SER A 93 2.16 3.68 -24.83
N ALA A 94 2.52 2.39 -24.90
CA ALA A 94 3.23 1.71 -23.84
C ALA A 94 4.62 2.32 -23.59
N VAL A 95 5.40 2.55 -24.66
CA VAL A 95 6.72 3.19 -24.55
C VAL A 95 6.60 4.63 -24.04
N GLN A 96 5.62 5.39 -24.51
CA GLN A 96 5.41 6.77 -24.04
C GLN A 96 5.01 6.84 -22.58
N SER A 97 4.08 5.98 -22.14
CA SER A 97 3.67 5.94 -20.74
C SER A 97 4.81 5.54 -19.80
N MET A 98 5.65 4.57 -20.21
CA MET A 98 6.84 4.19 -19.44
C MET A 98 7.89 5.32 -19.37
N LYS A 99 8.07 6.10 -20.44
CA LYS A 99 8.93 7.31 -20.41
C LYS A 99 8.40 8.40 -19.48
N LEU A 100 7.12 8.38 -19.17
CA LEU A 100 6.44 9.26 -18.22
C LEU A 100 6.27 8.60 -16.84
N ASP A 101 7.10 7.60 -16.54
CA ASP A 101 7.14 6.88 -15.26
C ASP A 101 5.81 6.23 -14.85
N ALA A 102 5.01 5.75 -15.83
CA ALA A 102 3.94 4.82 -15.53
C ALA A 102 4.54 3.55 -14.92
N VAL A 103 3.95 3.09 -13.81
CA VAL A 103 4.52 1.98 -13.03
C VAL A 103 4.21 0.63 -13.66
N ASP A 104 3.06 0.53 -14.31
CA ASP A 104 2.60 -0.69 -14.98
C ASP A 104 1.54 -0.38 -16.06
N TYR A 105 1.21 -1.41 -16.86
CA TYR A 105 0.31 -1.30 -18.00
C TYR A 105 -0.59 -2.53 -18.08
N ILE A 106 -1.91 -2.35 -18.01
CA ILE A 106 -2.90 -3.42 -18.02
C ILE A 106 -3.83 -3.25 -19.23
N LYS A 107 -4.06 -4.35 -19.94
CA LYS A 107 -4.98 -4.41 -21.09
C LYS A 107 -6.40 -4.71 -20.62
N LYS A 108 -7.41 -3.99 -21.16
CA LYS A 108 -8.83 -4.36 -21.12
C LYS A 108 -9.17 -5.35 -22.26
N PRO A 109 -10.02 -6.37 -22.09
CA PRO A 109 -10.55 -6.85 -20.81
C PRO A 109 -9.46 -7.54 -19.98
N PHE A 110 -9.59 -7.51 -18.68
CA PHE A 110 -8.60 -8.04 -17.73
C PHE A 110 -9.18 -9.16 -16.88
N ASN A 111 -8.29 -9.99 -16.34
CA ASN A 111 -8.61 -10.94 -15.28
C ASN A 111 -8.47 -10.23 -13.93
N VAL A 112 -9.45 -10.41 -13.04
CA VAL A 112 -9.47 -9.77 -11.72
C VAL A 112 -8.26 -10.16 -10.86
N ASP A 113 -7.86 -11.43 -10.91
CA ASP A 113 -6.73 -11.90 -10.11
C ASP A 113 -5.41 -11.33 -10.64
N GLU A 114 -5.21 -11.29 -11.97
CA GLU A 114 -4.07 -10.64 -12.61
C GLU A 114 -4.01 -9.14 -12.26
N PHE A 115 -5.15 -8.46 -12.30
CA PHE A 115 -5.25 -7.06 -11.91
C PHE A 115 -4.83 -6.84 -10.46
N ARG A 116 -5.31 -7.70 -9.53
CA ARG A 116 -4.92 -7.64 -8.12
C ARG A 116 -3.43 -7.90 -7.91
N GLU A 117 -2.83 -8.81 -8.66
CA GLU A 117 -1.38 -9.06 -8.61
C GLU A 117 -0.57 -7.83 -9.05
N VAL A 118 -0.97 -7.19 -10.16
CA VAL A 118 -0.35 -5.93 -10.61
C VAL A 118 -0.47 -4.87 -9.54
N LEU A 119 -1.69 -4.67 -9.01
CA LEU A 119 -1.95 -3.68 -7.98
C LEU A 119 -1.09 -3.92 -6.72
N ALA A 120 -1.05 -5.17 -6.24
CA ALA A 120 -0.23 -5.55 -5.09
C ALA A 120 1.27 -5.30 -5.34
N ARG A 121 1.77 -5.57 -6.56
CA ARG A 121 3.15 -5.29 -6.96
C ARG A 121 3.45 -3.78 -6.93
N VAL A 122 2.55 -2.97 -7.48
CA VAL A 122 2.68 -1.50 -7.48
C VAL A 122 2.65 -0.94 -6.07
N MET A 123 1.71 -1.41 -5.24
CA MET A 123 1.61 -1.00 -3.84
C MET A 123 2.86 -1.32 -3.05
N ARG A 124 3.45 -2.52 -3.22
CA ARG A 124 4.73 -2.88 -2.59
C ARG A 124 5.87 -1.99 -3.06
N LYS A 125 5.99 -1.78 -4.39
CA LYS A 125 7.06 -0.93 -4.98
C LYS A 125 7.02 0.50 -4.45
N LYS A 126 5.83 1.01 -4.14
CA LYS A 126 5.63 2.36 -3.58
C LYS A 126 5.58 2.39 -2.05
N GLY A 127 5.79 1.25 -1.37
CA GLY A 127 5.72 1.17 0.09
C GLY A 127 4.32 1.37 0.69
N LEU A 128 3.28 1.24 -0.14
CA LEU A 128 1.88 1.46 0.23
C LEU A 128 1.18 0.20 0.72
N ALA A 129 1.71 -0.97 0.40
CA ALA A 129 1.22 -2.26 0.89
C ALA A 129 2.34 -3.00 1.58
N ARG A 130 2.00 -3.65 2.66
CA ARG A 130 2.89 -4.57 3.36
C ARG A 130 2.62 -5.98 2.91
N THR A 131 3.67 -6.79 2.86
CA THR A 131 3.49 -8.23 2.72
C THR A 131 2.79 -8.79 3.97
N PRO A 132 2.12 -9.94 3.88
CA PRO A 132 1.59 -10.62 5.08
C PRO A 132 2.66 -10.81 6.16
N GLU A 133 3.91 -11.06 5.77
CA GLU A 133 5.05 -11.16 6.68
C GLU A 133 5.35 -9.82 7.38
N GLU A 134 5.38 -8.70 6.66
CA GLU A 134 5.56 -7.37 7.24
C GLU A 134 4.40 -6.97 8.17
N GLN A 135 3.17 -7.36 7.81
CA GLN A 135 2.00 -7.17 8.67
C GLN A 135 2.14 -7.97 9.97
N LEU A 136 2.54 -9.24 9.87
CA LEU A 136 2.79 -10.09 11.03
C LEU A 136 3.89 -9.53 11.93
N HIS A 137 5.02 -9.09 11.37
CA HIS A 137 6.10 -8.46 12.15
C HIS A 137 5.61 -7.22 12.90
N ARG A 138 4.74 -6.43 12.28
CA ARG A 138 4.17 -5.26 12.94
C ARG A 138 3.23 -5.63 14.08
N VAL A 139 2.31 -6.57 13.85
CA VAL A 139 1.41 -7.05 14.91
C VAL A 139 2.22 -7.56 16.11
N ILE A 140 3.25 -8.36 15.87
CA ILE A 140 4.15 -8.86 16.90
C ILE A 140 4.85 -7.69 17.61
N GLY A 141 5.43 -6.76 16.86
CA GLY A 141 6.16 -5.62 17.43
C GLY A 141 5.28 -4.71 18.29
N ASP A 142 4.10 -4.36 17.79
CA ASP A 142 3.14 -3.53 18.52
C ASP A 142 2.62 -4.25 19.78
N THR A 143 2.34 -5.55 19.69
CA THR A 143 1.91 -6.36 20.84
C THR A 143 2.99 -6.42 21.92
N ILE A 144 4.25 -6.70 21.55
CA ILE A 144 5.39 -6.71 22.49
C ILE A 144 5.51 -5.32 23.16
N ARG A 145 5.44 -4.25 22.39
CA ARG A 145 5.54 -2.88 22.91
C ARG A 145 4.41 -2.55 23.89
N ASN A 146 3.17 -2.94 23.59
CA ASN A 146 2.03 -2.72 24.47
C ASN A 146 2.18 -3.51 25.76
N LEU A 147 2.43 -4.83 25.69
CA LEU A 147 2.66 -5.68 26.88
C LEU A 147 3.81 -5.18 27.74
N ARG A 148 4.89 -4.68 27.12
CA ARG A 148 5.99 -4.06 27.86
C ARG A 148 5.57 -2.80 28.59
N LYS A 149 4.80 -1.91 27.93
CA LYS A 149 4.30 -0.67 28.54
C LYS A 149 3.30 -0.93 29.66
N ASP A 150 2.41 -1.90 29.48
CA ASP A 150 1.42 -2.29 30.50
C ASP A 150 2.08 -2.81 31.77
N LYS A 151 3.32 -3.31 31.65
CA LYS A 151 4.16 -3.73 32.79
C LYS A 151 5.15 -2.66 33.25
N ASP A 152 5.04 -1.42 32.76
CA ASP A 152 5.93 -0.29 33.07
C ASP A 152 7.44 -0.61 32.84
N LEU A 153 7.75 -1.50 31.89
CA LEU A 153 9.11 -1.91 31.58
C LEU A 153 9.76 -1.00 30.53
N THR A 154 10.98 -0.56 30.82
CA THR A 154 11.82 0.10 29.83
C THR A 154 12.50 -0.92 28.92
N LEU A 155 12.94 -0.50 27.72
CA LEU A 155 13.72 -1.34 26.81
C LEU A 155 15.03 -1.86 27.46
N LYS A 156 15.65 -1.06 28.36
CA LYS A 156 16.84 -1.49 29.12
C LYS A 156 16.55 -2.63 30.09
N GLN A 157 15.39 -2.57 30.77
CA GLN A 157 14.94 -3.64 31.67
C GLN A 157 14.60 -4.92 30.89
N MET A 158 13.91 -4.76 29.73
CA MET A 158 13.66 -5.88 28.83
C MET A 158 14.96 -6.54 28.33
N ALA A 159 15.94 -5.75 27.95
CA ALA A 159 17.25 -6.24 27.50
C ALA A 159 17.92 -7.09 28.59
N ARG A 160 17.89 -6.65 29.85
CA ARG A 160 18.44 -7.41 30.99
C ARG A 160 17.69 -8.72 31.23
N ARG A 161 16.35 -8.74 31.10
CA ARG A 161 15.52 -9.93 31.30
C ARG A 161 15.67 -10.95 30.19
N THR A 162 15.82 -10.50 28.95
CA THR A 162 15.85 -11.36 27.75
C THR A 162 17.25 -11.78 27.34
N GLY A 163 18.27 -11.02 27.75
CA GLY A 163 19.63 -11.15 27.23
C GLY A 163 19.77 -10.66 25.79
N LEU A 164 18.77 -9.95 25.25
CA LEU A 164 18.82 -9.31 23.92
C LEU A 164 19.34 -7.87 24.04
N SER A 165 19.91 -7.35 22.95
CA SER A 165 20.34 -5.94 22.95
C SER A 165 19.14 -4.99 22.93
N VAL A 166 19.31 -3.80 23.51
CA VAL A 166 18.30 -2.72 23.46
C VAL A 166 17.97 -2.34 22.03
N SER A 167 18.96 -2.32 21.15
CA SER A 167 18.78 -2.02 19.74
C SER A 167 17.89 -3.04 19.05
N LEU A 168 18.15 -4.33 19.24
CA LEU A 168 17.36 -5.42 18.66
C LEU A 168 15.90 -5.38 19.15
N LEU A 169 15.69 -5.20 20.45
CA LEU A 169 14.33 -5.05 21.00
C LEU A 169 13.59 -3.86 20.41
N SER A 170 14.28 -2.74 20.27
CA SER A 170 13.71 -1.54 19.64
C SER A 170 13.35 -1.75 18.16
N GLN A 171 14.20 -2.46 17.42
CA GLN A 171 13.95 -2.81 16.01
C GLN A 171 12.76 -3.77 15.88
N ILE A 172 12.65 -4.77 16.76
CA ILE A 172 11.51 -5.69 16.79
C ILE A 172 10.21 -4.94 17.09
N GLU A 173 10.19 -4.07 18.10
CA GLU A 173 9.00 -3.25 18.44
C GLU A 173 8.58 -2.28 17.33
N ARG A 174 9.50 -1.88 16.43
CA ARG A 174 9.18 -1.04 15.27
C ARG A 174 8.97 -1.85 13.99
N ALA A 175 9.01 -3.18 14.07
CA ALA A 175 8.95 -4.07 12.91
C ALA A 175 10.03 -3.80 11.84
N GLU A 176 11.19 -3.29 12.25
CA GLU A 176 12.37 -3.06 11.40
C GLU A 176 13.27 -4.31 11.28
N SER A 177 13.04 -5.29 12.14
CA SER A 177 13.76 -6.56 12.15
C SER A 177 12.81 -7.68 12.57
N SER A 178 12.92 -8.85 11.90
CA SER A 178 12.22 -10.06 12.30
C SER A 178 12.85 -10.65 13.56
N ALA A 179 11.98 -11.12 14.46
CA ALA A 179 12.43 -11.83 15.65
C ALA A 179 12.50 -13.33 15.38
N SER A 180 13.62 -13.98 15.73
CA SER A 180 13.67 -15.44 15.73
C SER A 180 12.71 -16.02 16.77
N ILE A 181 12.25 -17.26 16.56
CA ILE A 181 11.39 -17.98 17.54
C ILE A 181 12.04 -17.98 18.93
N SER A 182 13.37 -18.15 19.00
CA SER A 182 14.12 -18.10 20.26
C SER A 182 14.04 -16.71 20.92
N SER A 183 14.09 -15.63 20.12
CA SER A 183 13.93 -14.27 20.63
C SER A 183 12.50 -14.02 21.12
N LEU A 184 11.50 -14.45 20.36
CA LEU A 184 10.09 -14.36 20.76
C LEU A 184 9.80 -15.10 22.07
N TYR A 185 10.37 -16.30 22.22
CA TYR A 185 10.24 -17.06 23.47
C TYR A 185 10.84 -16.31 24.66
N LYS A 186 12.07 -15.78 24.53
CA LYS A 186 12.71 -14.99 25.60
C LYS A 186 11.88 -13.74 25.96
N ILE A 187 11.32 -13.06 24.97
CA ILE A 187 10.47 -11.88 25.15
C ILE A 187 9.18 -12.28 25.88
N ALA A 188 8.51 -13.35 25.45
CA ALA A 188 7.29 -13.84 26.08
C ALA A 188 7.53 -14.18 27.57
N VAL A 189 8.60 -14.89 27.89
CA VAL A 189 8.97 -15.20 29.25
C VAL A 189 9.23 -13.93 30.07
N ALA A 190 9.98 -12.96 29.52
CA ALA A 190 10.28 -11.69 30.20
C ALA A 190 9.02 -10.84 30.45
N LEU A 191 8.01 -10.99 29.59
CA LEU A 191 6.71 -10.35 29.70
C LEU A 191 5.68 -11.19 30.48
N GLU A 192 6.05 -12.39 30.98
CA GLU A 192 5.13 -13.30 31.67
C GLU A 192 3.86 -13.58 30.85
N SER A 193 4.03 -13.75 29.54
CA SER A 193 2.99 -14.03 28.55
C SER A 193 3.31 -15.34 27.81
N ARG A 194 2.34 -15.89 27.09
CA ARG A 194 2.59 -17.03 26.22
C ARG A 194 3.09 -16.52 24.87
N ILE A 195 3.92 -17.32 24.19
CA ILE A 195 4.44 -16.94 22.86
C ILE A 195 3.30 -16.63 21.86
N GLN A 196 2.19 -17.37 21.95
CA GLN A 196 1.01 -17.15 21.10
C GLN A 196 0.36 -15.78 21.33
N ASP A 197 0.45 -15.23 22.54
CA ASP A 197 -0.14 -13.93 22.88
C ASP A 197 0.61 -12.77 22.18
N LEU A 198 1.86 -13.01 21.73
CA LEU A 198 2.64 -12.03 20.96
C LEU A 198 2.14 -11.85 19.53
N PHE A 199 1.38 -12.79 18.96
CA PHE A 199 0.84 -12.74 17.62
C PHE A 199 -0.46 -11.90 17.51
N GLY A 200 -0.99 -11.41 18.65
CA GLY A 200 -2.22 -10.61 18.68
C GLY A 200 -3.44 -11.40 18.20
N GLN A 201 -4.34 -10.70 17.54
CA GLN A 201 -5.49 -11.31 16.84
C GLN A 201 -5.17 -11.42 15.34
N TYR A 202 -4.17 -12.20 15.02
CA TYR A 202 -3.82 -12.48 13.63
C TYR A 202 -4.61 -13.69 13.12
#